data_75da699f63f1620e4bd5c41422e153a4
#
_entry.id   75da699f63f1620e4bd5c41422e153a4
#
_cell.length_a   1.000
_cell.length_b   1.000
_cell.length_c   1.000
_cell.angle_alpha   90.00
_cell.angle_beta   90.00
_cell.angle_gamma   90.00
#
_symmetry.space_group_name_H-M   'P 1'
#
loop_
_entity.id
_entity.type
_entity.pdbx_description
1 polymer ?
#
loop_
_entity_poly.entity_id
_entity_poly.type
_entity_poly.pdbx_seq_one_letter_code
_entity_poly.pdbx_strand_id
1 'polypeptide(L)'
;MTELGRFGVWRAHGGFTSEEARELERLGYGTLWLGGSPPAELPGVAELLAATETISVATSIVNVWSAPAKEVAESFHRLDARYPGRFLLGIGAGHPEMTGEYRKPYEVLVEYLDELDRAGVPKERRALAALGPRVLRLAGDRTAGALPYLVTPDHTRGAREILGPDALLAVEHKVVLDTDPVRARAQAIPRVEFYLDLRNYASNLRRLGFQDADLVKPGSARLLDALVAHGSAKSVVEQLIHHIDAGADHVVLQVLDDDSMATLRTLAPLLHESS
;
A
#
# COMPACT_ATOMS: atom_id res chain seq x y z
N MET A 1 -17.56 -5.40 3.81
CA MET A 1 -16.19 -5.07 3.35
C MET A 1 -15.92 -3.62 3.70
N THR A 2 -14.69 -3.24 4.02
CA THR A 2 -14.34 -1.81 4.22
C THR A 2 -14.42 -1.09 2.89
N GLU A 3 -15.10 0.06 2.86
CA GLU A 3 -15.20 0.87 1.65
C GLU A 3 -13.95 1.74 1.53
N LEU A 4 -13.14 1.51 0.51
CA LEU A 4 -11.82 2.15 0.36
C LEU A 4 -11.83 3.34 -0.61
N GLY A 5 -12.89 3.47 -1.44
CA GLY A 5 -12.88 4.37 -2.58
C GLY A 5 -11.88 3.91 -3.66
N ARG A 6 -11.74 4.67 -4.73
CA ARG A 6 -10.84 4.36 -5.84
C ARG A 6 -9.38 4.75 -5.59
N PHE A 7 -9.18 5.82 -4.83
CA PHE A 7 -7.86 6.39 -4.52
C PHE A 7 -7.68 6.63 -3.03
N GLY A 8 -6.50 6.31 -2.54
CA GLY A 8 -6.09 6.56 -1.16
C GLY A 8 -4.71 7.20 -1.09
N VAL A 9 -4.29 7.57 0.12
CA VAL A 9 -3.00 8.22 0.35
C VAL A 9 -2.18 7.41 1.33
N TRP A 10 -0.92 7.13 1.00
CA TRP A 10 0.03 6.43 1.85
C TRP A 10 1.02 7.40 2.51
N ARG A 11 1.21 7.26 3.81
CA ARG A 11 2.34 7.84 4.57
C ARG A 11 2.82 6.85 5.63
N ALA A 12 4.05 7.03 6.10
CA ALA A 12 4.52 6.33 7.29
C ALA A 12 3.58 6.64 8.49
N HIS A 13 3.42 5.71 9.42
CA HIS A 13 2.62 5.95 10.62
C HIS A 13 3.15 7.18 11.38
N GLY A 14 2.25 8.01 11.88
CA GLY A 14 2.59 9.32 12.44
C GLY A 14 2.78 10.44 11.39
N GLY A 15 2.69 10.12 10.10
CA GLY A 15 2.87 11.10 9.01
C GLY A 15 1.61 11.88 8.61
N PHE A 16 0.45 11.57 9.20
CA PHE A 16 -0.79 12.33 9.02
C PHE A 16 -1.12 13.11 10.28
N THR A 17 -1.50 14.37 10.14
CA THR A 17 -2.19 15.12 11.18
C THR A 17 -3.71 14.93 11.05
N SER A 18 -4.44 15.16 12.13
CA SER A 18 -5.91 15.14 12.12
C SER A 18 -6.51 16.19 11.17
N GLU A 19 -5.81 17.31 10.94
CA GLU A 19 -6.25 18.35 10.01
C GLU A 19 -6.10 17.89 8.55
N GLU A 20 -4.96 17.34 8.20
CA GLU A 20 -4.71 16.77 6.87
C GLU A 20 -5.67 15.61 6.57
N ALA A 21 -5.97 14.76 7.55
CA ALA A 21 -6.93 13.67 7.39
C ALA A 21 -8.33 14.19 7.00
N ARG A 22 -8.82 15.23 7.70
CA ARG A 22 -10.10 15.89 7.34
C ARG A 22 -10.05 16.56 5.98
N GLU A 23 -8.91 17.12 5.61
CA GLU A 23 -8.75 17.73 4.29
C GLU A 23 -8.76 16.67 3.19
N LEU A 24 -8.04 15.56 3.36
CA LEU A 24 -8.03 14.45 2.40
C LEU A 24 -9.42 13.83 2.23
N GLU A 25 -10.20 13.71 3.32
CA GLU A 25 -11.59 13.31 3.25
C GLU A 25 -12.43 14.27 2.42
N ARG A 26 -12.30 15.59 2.62
CA ARG A 26 -13.01 16.61 1.83
C ARG A 26 -12.56 16.65 0.37
N LEU A 27 -11.31 16.29 0.08
CA LEU A 27 -10.77 16.15 -1.25
C LEU A 27 -11.25 14.86 -1.95
N GLY A 28 -11.99 13.97 -1.24
CA GLY A 28 -12.58 12.76 -1.80
C GLY A 28 -11.65 11.55 -1.86
N TYR A 29 -10.49 11.60 -1.20
CA TYR A 29 -9.70 10.39 -1.00
C TYR A 29 -10.45 9.42 -0.08
N GLY A 30 -10.53 8.14 -0.48
CA GLY A 30 -11.35 7.15 0.25
C GLY A 30 -10.63 6.48 1.41
N THR A 31 -9.29 6.48 1.44
CA THR A 31 -8.53 5.74 2.45
C THR A 31 -7.19 6.40 2.79
N LEU A 32 -6.86 6.42 4.08
CA LEU A 32 -5.53 6.75 4.59
C LEU A 32 -4.77 5.47 4.94
N TRP A 33 -3.59 5.29 4.35
CA TRP A 33 -2.76 4.10 4.52
C TRP A 33 -1.53 4.41 5.38
N LEU A 34 -1.45 3.74 6.54
CA LEU A 34 -0.35 3.91 7.49
C LEU A 34 0.71 2.83 7.26
N GLY A 35 1.84 3.24 6.68
CA GLY A 35 3.00 2.38 6.43
C GLY A 35 4.02 2.38 7.56
N GLY A 36 5.17 1.72 7.33
CA GLY A 36 6.31 1.75 8.24
C GLY A 36 6.14 0.92 9.51
N SER A 37 5.34 -0.14 9.47
CA SER A 37 5.16 -1.09 10.57
C SER A 37 4.65 -0.43 11.86
N PRO A 38 3.43 0.12 11.89
CA PRO A 38 2.85 0.69 13.10
C PRO A 38 2.80 -0.36 14.23
N PRO A 39 2.85 0.08 15.50
CA PRO A 39 2.79 -0.82 16.65
C PRO A 39 1.41 -1.50 16.77
N ALA A 40 1.36 -2.61 17.51
CA ALA A 40 0.15 -3.44 17.63
C ALA A 40 -1.07 -2.70 18.22
N GLU A 41 -0.85 -1.69 19.05
CA GLU A 41 -1.90 -0.87 19.68
C GLU A 41 -2.63 0.05 18.68
N LEU A 42 -2.03 0.32 17.51
CA LEU A 42 -2.59 1.12 16.43
C LEU A 42 -3.09 2.53 16.85
N PRO A 43 -2.32 3.30 17.63
CA PRO A 43 -2.80 4.59 18.14
C PRO A 43 -3.09 5.59 17.01
N GLY A 44 -2.26 5.63 15.97
CA GLY A 44 -2.47 6.52 14.82
C GLY A 44 -3.75 6.20 14.03
N VAL A 45 -4.15 4.92 13.97
CA VAL A 45 -5.43 4.53 13.35
C VAL A 45 -6.61 5.11 14.14
N ALA A 46 -6.58 4.96 15.47
CA ALA A 46 -7.62 5.48 16.36
C ALA A 46 -7.76 7.00 16.25
N GLU A 47 -6.65 7.73 16.18
CA GLU A 47 -6.61 9.18 16.05
C GLU A 47 -7.23 9.65 14.74
N LEU A 48 -6.85 9.04 13.62
CA LEU A 48 -7.37 9.43 12.30
C LEU A 48 -8.85 9.10 12.13
N LEU A 49 -9.30 7.92 12.61
CA LEU A 49 -10.72 7.56 12.62
C LEU A 49 -11.57 8.51 13.48
N ALA A 50 -11.02 8.98 14.61
CA ALA A 50 -11.70 9.95 15.48
C ALA A 50 -11.77 11.34 14.86
N ALA A 51 -10.82 11.69 13.98
CA ALA A 51 -10.76 13.00 13.36
C ALA A 51 -11.65 13.14 12.13
N THR A 52 -12.14 12.04 11.53
CA THR A 52 -12.82 11.97 10.24
C THR A 52 -14.18 11.26 10.36
N GLU A 53 -15.06 11.40 9.37
CA GLU A 53 -16.41 10.88 9.40
C GLU A 53 -16.61 9.64 8.52
N THR A 54 -16.08 9.64 7.31
CA THR A 54 -16.33 8.64 6.26
C THR A 54 -15.09 7.92 5.76
N ILE A 55 -13.94 8.63 5.65
CA ILE A 55 -12.71 8.07 5.12
C ILE A 55 -12.25 6.85 5.92
N SER A 56 -11.86 5.80 5.22
CA SER A 56 -11.33 4.60 5.84
C SER A 56 -9.85 4.77 6.23
N VAL A 57 -9.40 4.00 7.21
CA VAL A 57 -7.99 3.92 7.58
C VAL A 57 -7.51 2.48 7.42
N ALA A 58 -6.33 2.30 6.85
CA ALA A 58 -5.74 0.99 6.66
C ALA A 58 -4.26 0.98 7.07
N THR A 59 -3.75 -0.18 7.48
CA THR A 59 -2.31 -0.37 7.69
C THR A 59 -1.64 -0.94 6.44
N SER A 60 -0.42 -0.49 6.15
CA SER A 60 0.40 -0.97 5.01
C SER A 60 1.88 -1.01 5.40
N ILE A 61 2.25 -1.89 6.28
CA ILE A 61 1.53 -3.02 6.89
C ILE A 61 1.85 -3.12 8.39
N VAL A 62 0.98 -3.76 9.16
CA VAL A 62 1.40 -4.32 10.45
C VAL A 62 2.39 -5.45 10.17
N ASN A 63 3.54 -5.39 10.83
CA ASN A 63 4.61 -6.35 10.62
C ASN A 63 4.46 -7.52 11.60
N VAL A 64 4.29 -8.74 11.07
CA VAL A 64 4.06 -9.96 11.86
C VAL A 64 5.19 -10.30 12.83
N TRP A 65 6.40 -9.77 12.63
CA TRP A 65 7.55 -10.00 13.50
C TRP A 65 7.56 -9.10 14.74
N SER A 66 7.00 -7.90 14.63
CA SER A 66 7.05 -6.88 15.70
C SER A 66 5.70 -6.62 16.37
N ALA A 67 4.60 -7.10 15.79
CA ALA A 67 3.25 -6.88 16.30
C ALA A 67 2.54 -8.23 16.46
N PRO A 68 2.44 -8.79 17.68
CA PRO A 68 1.79 -10.07 17.94
C PRO A 68 0.33 -10.08 17.51
N ALA A 69 -0.12 -11.16 16.85
CA ALA A 69 -1.47 -11.26 16.28
C ALA A 69 -2.58 -11.04 17.30
N LYS A 70 -2.38 -11.52 18.54
CA LYS A 70 -3.35 -11.35 19.65
C LYS A 70 -3.57 -9.86 19.97
N GLU A 71 -2.49 -9.09 20.14
CA GLU A 71 -2.54 -7.65 20.47
C GLU A 71 -3.15 -6.84 19.32
N VAL A 72 -2.82 -7.22 18.09
CA VAL A 72 -3.40 -6.60 16.87
C VAL A 72 -4.90 -6.92 16.77
N ALA A 73 -5.33 -8.14 17.08
CA ALA A 73 -6.74 -8.51 17.10
C ALA A 73 -7.53 -7.74 18.19
N GLU A 74 -6.98 -7.58 19.38
CA GLU A 74 -7.56 -6.76 20.44
C GLU A 74 -7.74 -5.31 19.99
N SER A 75 -6.73 -4.76 19.31
CA SER A 75 -6.79 -3.41 18.73
C SER A 75 -7.80 -3.31 17.59
N PHE A 76 -7.87 -4.30 16.71
CA PHE A 76 -8.89 -4.38 15.66
C PHE A 76 -10.30 -4.33 16.24
N HIS A 77 -10.62 -5.19 17.21
CA HIS A 77 -11.96 -5.22 17.81
C HIS A 77 -12.32 -3.92 18.54
N ARG A 78 -11.36 -3.30 19.23
CA ARG A 78 -11.56 -2.00 19.88
C ARG A 78 -11.89 -0.91 18.85
N LEU A 79 -11.17 -0.89 17.72
CA LEU A 79 -11.39 0.08 16.64
C LEU A 79 -12.70 -0.18 15.91
N ASP A 80 -13.02 -1.43 15.59
CA ASP A 80 -14.23 -1.78 14.86
C ASP A 80 -15.50 -1.55 15.68
N ALA A 81 -15.46 -1.79 16.99
CA ALA A 81 -16.56 -1.46 17.89
C ALA A 81 -16.88 0.03 17.95
N ARG A 82 -15.86 0.90 17.79
CA ARG A 82 -16.03 2.35 17.85
C ARG A 82 -16.27 2.99 16.47
N TYR A 83 -15.69 2.41 15.43
CA TYR A 83 -15.72 2.91 14.04
C TYR A 83 -16.07 1.78 13.07
N PRO A 84 -17.30 1.25 13.12
CA PRO A 84 -17.69 0.05 12.36
C PRO A 84 -17.40 0.22 10.86
N GLY A 85 -16.72 -0.77 10.29
CA GLY A 85 -16.50 -0.82 8.86
C GLY A 85 -15.37 0.07 8.31
N ARG A 86 -14.79 1.00 9.08
CA ARG A 86 -13.84 2.01 8.59
C ARG A 86 -12.37 1.64 8.72
N PHE A 87 -12.04 0.48 9.27
CA PHE A 87 -10.65 0.03 9.42
C PHE A 87 -10.38 -1.24 8.63
N LEU A 88 -9.32 -1.27 7.82
CA LEU A 88 -8.78 -2.45 7.15
C LEU A 88 -7.40 -2.78 7.71
N LEU A 89 -7.25 -4.00 8.23
CA LEU A 89 -5.98 -4.50 8.76
C LEU A 89 -5.09 -5.05 7.64
N GLY A 90 -4.13 -4.26 7.17
CA GLY A 90 -3.09 -4.71 6.26
C GLY A 90 -1.92 -5.34 7.00
N ILE A 91 -1.52 -6.54 6.60
CA ILE A 91 -0.56 -7.43 7.27
C ILE A 91 0.57 -7.78 6.31
N GLY A 92 1.78 -7.90 6.82
CA GLY A 92 2.91 -8.36 6.00
C GLY A 92 4.07 -8.88 6.85
N ALA A 93 4.91 -9.68 6.22
CA ALA A 93 6.10 -10.23 6.85
C ALA A 93 7.31 -9.27 6.81
N GLY A 94 7.16 -8.05 6.30
CA GLY A 94 8.27 -7.12 6.14
C GLY A 94 9.39 -7.71 5.29
N HIS A 95 10.63 -7.42 5.69
CA HIS A 95 11.82 -7.86 4.95
C HIS A 95 12.70 -8.72 5.87
N PRO A 96 13.03 -9.95 5.46
CA PRO A 96 13.88 -10.85 6.23
C PRO A 96 15.24 -10.24 6.59
N GLU A 97 15.75 -9.40 5.70
CA GLU A 97 17.03 -8.69 5.88
C GLU A 97 17.02 -7.72 7.08
N MET A 98 15.84 -7.38 7.58
CA MET A 98 15.66 -6.45 8.70
C MET A 98 15.26 -7.16 10.02
N THR A 99 15.11 -8.48 10.01
CA THR A 99 14.70 -9.26 11.17
C THR A 99 15.83 -10.18 11.65
N GLY A 100 16.12 -10.19 12.97
CA GLY A 100 17.21 -10.98 13.55
C GLY A 100 16.97 -12.51 13.59
N GLU A 101 15.72 -12.97 13.50
CA GLU A 101 15.35 -14.39 13.43
C GLU A 101 14.70 -14.70 12.09
N TYR A 102 15.31 -15.62 11.34
CA TYR A 102 14.79 -16.01 10.03
C TYR A 102 13.90 -17.27 10.14
N ARG A 103 12.61 -17.06 10.06
CA ARG A 103 11.65 -18.11 9.72
C ARG A 103 11.13 -17.86 8.29
N LYS A 104 10.62 -18.88 7.62
CA LYS A 104 10.08 -18.70 6.27
C LYS A 104 8.86 -17.76 6.30
N PRO A 105 8.90 -16.59 5.64
CA PRO A 105 7.86 -15.57 5.75
C PRO A 105 6.44 -16.10 5.46
N TYR A 106 6.32 -17.02 4.51
CA TYR A 106 5.03 -17.62 4.16
C TYR A 106 4.42 -18.42 5.31
N GLU A 107 5.23 -19.22 6.01
CA GLU A 107 4.77 -20.04 7.14
C GLU A 107 4.32 -19.15 8.30
N VAL A 108 5.08 -18.10 8.57
CA VAL A 108 4.73 -17.11 9.61
C VAL A 108 3.45 -16.35 9.26
N LEU A 109 3.24 -15.98 7.99
CA LEU A 109 1.98 -15.37 7.56
C LEU A 109 0.78 -16.31 7.78
N VAL A 110 0.92 -17.61 7.47
CA VAL A 110 -0.15 -18.60 7.70
C VAL A 110 -0.47 -18.71 9.19
N GLU A 111 0.56 -18.89 10.04
CA GLU A 111 0.37 -18.97 11.50
C GLU A 111 -0.31 -17.70 12.06
N TYR A 112 0.12 -16.53 11.59
CA TYR A 112 -0.46 -15.25 12.00
C TYR A 112 -1.93 -15.13 11.60
N LEU A 113 -2.29 -15.56 10.40
CA LEU A 113 -3.68 -15.60 9.94
C LEU A 113 -4.51 -16.60 10.75
N ASP A 114 -3.95 -17.75 11.13
CA ASP A 114 -4.63 -18.74 11.99
C ASP A 114 -4.91 -18.18 13.40
N GLU A 115 -4.02 -17.35 13.93
CA GLU A 115 -4.25 -16.63 15.19
C GLU A 115 -5.36 -15.57 15.06
N LEU A 116 -5.36 -14.80 13.98
CA LEU A 116 -6.42 -13.82 13.70
C LEU A 116 -7.79 -14.50 13.50
N ASP A 117 -7.84 -15.67 12.85
CA ASP A 117 -9.07 -16.47 12.72
C ASP A 117 -9.60 -16.89 14.10
N ARG A 118 -8.71 -17.43 14.96
CA ARG A 118 -9.08 -17.81 16.34
C ARG A 118 -9.53 -16.62 17.18
N ALA A 119 -8.96 -15.44 16.92
CA ALA A 119 -9.35 -14.20 17.58
C ALA A 119 -10.61 -13.55 16.96
N GLY A 120 -11.19 -14.12 15.91
CA GLY A 120 -12.43 -13.63 15.30
C GLY A 120 -12.29 -12.38 14.43
N VAL A 121 -11.09 -12.05 13.94
CA VAL A 121 -10.91 -10.96 12.97
C VAL A 121 -11.42 -11.43 11.60
N PRO A 122 -12.46 -10.80 11.02
CA PRO A 122 -13.07 -11.26 9.76
C PRO A 122 -12.09 -11.20 8.59
N LYS A 123 -12.10 -12.19 7.70
CA LYS A 123 -11.21 -12.21 6.53
C LYS A 123 -11.42 -11.01 5.60
N GLU A 124 -12.65 -10.51 5.51
CA GLU A 124 -13.03 -9.36 4.69
C GLU A 124 -12.53 -8.02 5.25
N ARG A 125 -11.95 -8.03 6.45
CA ARG A 125 -11.46 -6.85 7.16
C ARG A 125 -9.94 -6.83 7.30
N ARG A 126 -9.25 -7.73 6.62
CA ARG A 126 -7.79 -7.82 6.59
C ARG A 126 -7.28 -8.09 5.16
N ALA A 127 -6.07 -7.64 4.84
CA ALA A 127 -5.42 -7.83 3.54
C ALA A 127 -3.93 -8.13 3.71
N LEU A 128 -3.29 -8.79 2.73
CA LEU A 128 -1.88 -9.15 2.79
C LEU A 128 -1.02 -8.33 1.84
N ALA A 129 0.14 -7.86 2.32
CA ALA A 129 1.23 -7.45 1.45
C ALA A 129 1.71 -8.65 0.63
N ALA A 130 1.59 -8.59 -0.68
CA ALA A 130 1.86 -9.72 -1.56
C ALA A 130 2.46 -9.27 -2.89
N LEU A 131 3.58 -9.88 -3.27
CA LEU A 131 4.25 -9.65 -4.56
C LEU A 131 4.28 -10.91 -5.42
N GLY A 132 4.61 -12.04 -4.82
CA GLY A 132 4.75 -13.30 -5.55
C GLY A 132 3.47 -14.13 -5.59
N PRO A 133 3.33 -15.02 -6.58
CA PRO A 133 2.08 -15.75 -6.83
C PRO A 133 1.62 -16.62 -5.66
N ARG A 134 2.54 -17.13 -4.83
CA ARG A 134 2.18 -17.96 -3.67
C ARG A 134 1.48 -17.13 -2.58
N VAL A 135 1.99 -15.91 -2.31
CA VAL A 135 1.38 -15.03 -1.29
C VAL A 135 0.13 -14.35 -1.84
N LEU A 136 0.07 -14.06 -3.15
CA LEU A 136 -1.14 -13.57 -3.81
C LEU A 136 -2.31 -14.58 -3.67
N ARG A 137 -2.07 -15.89 -3.89
CA ARG A 137 -3.10 -16.92 -3.65
C ARG A 137 -3.52 -16.95 -2.18
N LEU A 138 -2.56 -16.93 -1.25
CA LEU A 138 -2.87 -16.87 0.18
C LEU A 138 -3.74 -15.66 0.54
N ALA A 139 -3.45 -14.50 -0.06
CA ALA A 139 -4.23 -13.28 0.14
C ALA A 139 -5.69 -13.46 -0.32
N GLY A 140 -5.91 -14.00 -1.52
CA GLY A 140 -7.25 -14.28 -2.04
C GLY A 140 -8.02 -15.31 -1.21
N ASP A 141 -7.35 -16.35 -0.76
CA ASP A 141 -7.99 -17.46 0.01
C ASP A 141 -8.35 -17.04 1.45
N ARG A 142 -7.48 -16.29 2.12
CA ARG A 142 -7.52 -16.10 3.59
C ARG A 142 -7.83 -14.66 4.03
N THR A 143 -7.93 -13.70 3.10
CA THR A 143 -8.16 -12.27 3.41
C THR A 143 -9.08 -11.63 2.38
N ALA A 144 -9.36 -10.34 2.51
CA ALA A 144 -10.06 -9.56 1.49
C ALA A 144 -9.28 -9.51 0.17
N GLY A 145 -7.94 -9.59 0.23
CA GLY A 145 -7.10 -9.52 -0.96
C GLY A 145 -5.68 -9.05 -0.69
N ALA A 146 -5.06 -8.43 -1.68
CA ALA A 146 -3.63 -8.14 -1.71
C ALA A 146 -3.32 -6.63 -1.74
N LEU A 147 -2.18 -6.28 -1.12
CA LEU A 147 -1.57 -4.96 -1.05
C LEU A 147 -0.17 -4.99 -1.69
N PRO A 148 -0.05 -5.02 -3.03
CA PRO A 148 1.26 -4.91 -3.69
C PRO A 148 1.87 -3.53 -3.48
N TYR A 149 3.19 -3.51 -3.30
CA TYR A 149 3.95 -2.29 -3.10
C TYR A 149 5.14 -2.27 -4.06
N LEU A 150 5.46 -1.10 -4.62
CA LEU A 150 6.56 -0.91 -5.57
C LEU A 150 6.39 -1.82 -6.81
N VAL A 151 5.29 -1.69 -7.51
CA VAL A 151 4.92 -2.53 -8.65
C VAL A 151 4.50 -1.71 -9.88
N THR A 152 4.44 -2.37 -11.03
CA THR A 152 3.99 -1.79 -12.30
C THR A 152 2.57 -2.24 -12.65
N PRO A 153 1.89 -1.60 -13.63
CA PRO A 153 0.60 -2.08 -14.13
C PRO A 153 0.62 -3.52 -14.66
N ASP A 154 1.76 -3.99 -15.20
CA ASP A 154 1.89 -5.39 -15.63
C ASP A 154 1.87 -6.37 -14.43
N HIS A 155 2.47 -5.98 -13.30
CA HIS A 155 2.31 -6.77 -12.07
C HIS A 155 0.84 -6.78 -11.62
N THR A 156 0.16 -5.64 -11.66
CA THR A 156 -1.25 -5.52 -11.28
C THR A 156 -2.13 -6.47 -12.09
N ARG A 157 -1.93 -6.52 -13.41
CA ARG A 157 -2.64 -7.45 -14.30
C ARG A 157 -2.42 -8.91 -13.92
N GLY A 158 -1.16 -9.31 -13.73
CA GLY A 158 -0.83 -10.67 -13.29
C GLY A 158 -1.32 -11.00 -11.87
N ALA A 159 -1.36 -10.02 -10.97
CA ALA A 159 -1.91 -10.19 -9.63
C ALA A 159 -3.44 -10.39 -9.69
N ARG A 160 -4.15 -9.64 -10.54
CA ARG A 160 -5.60 -9.80 -10.76
C ARG A 160 -5.93 -11.19 -11.32
N GLU A 161 -5.15 -11.70 -12.28
CA GLU A 161 -5.32 -13.05 -12.80
C GLU A 161 -5.18 -14.13 -11.72
N ILE A 162 -4.28 -13.94 -10.75
CA ILE A 162 -4.06 -14.89 -9.66
C ILE A 162 -5.14 -14.78 -8.58
N LEU A 163 -5.55 -13.56 -8.23
CA LEU A 163 -6.55 -13.28 -7.18
C LEU A 163 -7.98 -13.60 -7.61
N GLY A 164 -8.27 -13.55 -8.91
CA GLY A 164 -9.65 -13.59 -9.42
C GLY A 164 -10.37 -12.23 -9.31
N PRO A 165 -11.62 -12.13 -9.78
CA PRO A 165 -12.32 -10.85 -9.91
C PRO A 165 -12.81 -10.26 -8.59
N ASP A 166 -13.06 -11.07 -7.57
CA ASP A 166 -13.78 -10.67 -6.35
C ASP A 166 -12.86 -10.23 -5.20
N ALA A 167 -11.57 -10.59 -5.25
CA ALA A 167 -10.63 -10.24 -4.21
C ALA A 167 -10.10 -8.81 -4.38
N LEU A 168 -9.95 -8.09 -3.27
CA LEU A 168 -9.37 -6.74 -3.26
C LEU A 168 -7.95 -6.74 -3.81
N LEU A 169 -7.69 -5.82 -4.73
CA LEU A 169 -6.34 -5.50 -5.20
C LEU A 169 -6.09 -4.00 -5.02
N ALA A 170 -5.45 -3.64 -3.90
CA ALA A 170 -5.10 -2.26 -3.58
C ALA A 170 -3.60 -2.05 -3.79
N VAL A 171 -3.24 -1.23 -4.77
CA VAL A 171 -1.88 -1.10 -5.28
C VAL A 171 -1.27 0.24 -4.88
N GLU A 172 -0.10 0.21 -4.25
CA GLU A 172 0.66 1.45 -3.99
C GLU A 172 1.40 1.88 -5.25
N HIS A 173 1.40 3.20 -5.52
CA HIS A 173 2.22 3.80 -6.56
C HIS A 173 2.80 5.15 -6.10
N LYS A 174 4.10 5.36 -6.37
CA LYS A 174 4.81 6.60 -6.02
C LYS A 174 4.48 7.71 -6.99
N VAL A 175 4.45 8.95 -6.48
CA VAL A 175 4.09 10.14 -7.26
C VAL A 175 5.10 11.25 -7.00
N VAL A 176 5.53 11.91 -8.08
CA VAL A 176 6.30 13.16 -8.08
C VAL A 176 5.67 14.12 -9.09
N LEU A 177 5.18 15.26 -8.64
CA LEU A 177 4.54 16.25 -9.51
C LEU A 177 5.60 17.22 -10.10
N ASP A 178 6.45 16.71 -10.97
CA ASP A 178 7.48 17.48 -11.68
C ASP A 178 7.54 17.05 -13.15
N THR A 179 7.50 18.02 -14.06
CA THR A 179 7.56 17.79 -15.50
C THR A 179 8.98 17.58 -16.04
N ASP A 180 10.01 17.87 -15.23
CA ASP A 180 11.39 17.55 -15.57
C ASP A 180 11.73 16.12 -15.09
N PRO A 181 11.90 15.16 -16.00
CA PRO A 181 12.11 13.76 -15.63
C PRO A 181 13.44 13.53 -14.88
N VAL A 182 14.42 14.42 -15.03
CA VAL A 182 15.70 14.29 -14.31
C VAL A 182 15.49 14.63 -12.82
N ARG A 183 14.77 15.73 -12.54
CA ARG A 183 14.44 16.11 -11.16
C ARG A 183 13.51 15.10 -10.50
N ALA A 184 12.47 14.67 -11.22
CA ALA A 184 11.52 13.67 -10.71
C ALA A 184 12.22 12.37 -10.30
N ARG A 185 13.12 11.85 -11.14
CA ARG A 185 13.91 10.66 -10.81
C ARG A 185 14.85 10.91 -9.63
N ALA A 186 15.52 12.06 -9.58
CA ALA A 186 16.40 12.39 -8.46
C ALA A 186 15.66 12.39 -7.11
N GLN A 187 14.42 12.88 -7.09
CA GLN A 187 13.54 12.88 -5.92
C GLN A 187 13.06 11.48 -5.54
N ALA A 188 12.83 10.61 -6.54
CA ALA A 188 12.39 9.24 -6.35
C ALA A 188 13.49 8.29 -5.83
N ILE A 189 14.73 8.50 -6.22
CA ILE A 189 15.88 7.63 -5.93
C ILE A 189 15.95 7.20 -4.47
N PRO A 190 15.92 8.09 -3.46
CA PRO A 190 16.07 7.69 -2.05
C PRO A 190 14.98 6.74 -1.56
N ARG A 191 13.83 6.74 -2.23
CA ARG A 191 12.68 5.88 -1.88
C ARG A 191 12.62 4.58 -2.68
N VAL A 192 13.31 4.50 -3.81
CA VAL A 192 13.35 3.30 -4.65
C VAL A 192 14.59 2.47 -4.40
N GLU A 193 15.77 3.09 -4.32
CA GLU A 193 17.05 2.39 -4.22
C GLU A 193 17.17 1.47 -3.00
N PHE A 194 16.51 1.80 -1.89
CA PHE A 194 16.45 0.97 -0.69
C PHE A 194 15.89 -0.43 -1.00
N TYR A 195 14.84 -0.49 -1.84
CA TYR A 195 14.16 -1.75 -2.17
C TYR A 195 14.93 -2.61 -3.17
N LEU A 196 15.91 -2.04 -3.88
CA LEU A 196 16.71 -2.80 -4.86
C LEU A 196 17.65 -3.82 -4.19
N ASP A 197 18.01 -3.64 -2.92
CA ASP A 197 18.76 -4.60 -2.12
C ASP A 197 17.89 -5.73 -1.56
N LEU A 198 16.57 -5.55 -1.55
CA LEU A 198 15.66 -6.51 -0.95
C LEU A 198 15.29 -7.60 -1.96
N ARG A 199 15.59 -8.84 -1.61
CA ARG A 199 15.48 -10.02 -2.47
C ARG A 199 14.11 -10.21 -3.12
N ASN A 200 13.04 -9.97 -2.35
CA ASN A 200 11.66 -10.11 -2.81
C ASN A 200 11.32 -9.09 -3.91
N TYR A 201 11.75 -7.82 -3.76
CA TYR A 201 11.54 -6.79 -4.78
C TYR A 201 12.40 -7.01 -6.01
N ALA A 202 13.70 -7.24 -5.85
CA ALA A 202 14.60 -7.52 -6.97
C ALA A 202 14.11 -8.74 -7.79
N SER A 203 13.67 -9.81 -7.12
CA SER A 203 13.11 -10.99 -7.79
C SER A 203 11.79 -10.69 -8.51
N ASN A 204 10.95 -9.81 -7.94
CA ASN A 204 9.70 -9.38 -8.57
C ASN A 204 9.97 -8.55 -9.83
N LEU A 205 10.87 -7.57 -9.75
CA LEU A 205 11.25 -6.72 -10.87
C LEU A 205 11.86 -7.54 -12.02
N ARG A 206 12.70 -8.54 -11.72
CA ARG A 206 13.21 -9.47 -12.76
C ARG A 206 12.08 -10.24 -13.45
N ARG A 207 11.07 -10.71 -12.72
CA ARG A 207 9.89 -11.36 -13.32
C ARG A 207 9.10 -10.42 -14.25
N LEU A 208 9.13 -9.12 -13.98
CA LEU A 208 8.52 -8.08 -14.81
C LEU A 208 9.42 -7.65 -16.00
N GLY A 209 10.57 -8.32 -16.22
CA GLY A 209 11.42 -8.10 -17.37
C GLY A 209 12.47 -6.99 -17.19
N PHE A 210 12.70 -6.52 -15.96
CA PHE A 210 13.85 -5.67 -15.68
C PHE A 210 15.12 -6.51 -15.60
N GLN A 211 16.19 -6.02 -16.24
CA GLN A 211 17.47 -6.68 -16.28
C GLN A 211 18.29 -6.33 -15.03
N ASP A 212 19.34 -7.10 -14.72
CA ASP A 212 20.23 -6.80 -13.60
C ASP A 212 20.83 -5.39 -13.69
N ALA A 213 21.11 -4.90 -14.90
CA ALA A 213 21.59 -3.55 -15.13
C ALA A 213 20.56 -2.47 -14.71
N ASP A 214 19.26 -2.75 -14.81
CA ASP A 214 18.20 -1.83 -14.33
C ASP A 214 18.18 -1.75 -12.81
N LEU A 215 18.59 -2.81 -12.12
CA LEU A 215 18.56 -2.94 -10.66
C LEU A 215 19.84 -2.45 -9.97
N VAL A 216 20.89 -2.11 -10.73
CA VAL A 216 22.09 -1.47 -10.16
C VAL A 216 21.70 -0.10 -9.60
N LYS A 217 21.99 0.13 -8.32
CA LYS A 217 21.71 1.43 -7.66
C LYS A 217 22.33 2.60 -8.40
N PRO A 218 21.59 3.69 -8.52
CA PRO A 218 20.30 4.01 -7.89
C PRO A 218 19.06 3.49 -8.64
N GLY A 219 19.22 2.65 -9.63
CA GLY A 219 18.19 2.18 -10.57
C GLY A 219 18.27 2.89 -11.90
N SER A 220 17.95 2.19 -13.00
CA SER A 220 17.93 2.80 -14.33
C SER A 220 16.77 3.81 -14.47
N ALA A 221 16.89 4.74 -15.42
CA ALA A 221 15.80 5.65 -15.75
C ALA A 221 14.51 4.90 -16.12
N ARG A 222 14.63 3.81 -16.89
CA ARG A 222 13.52 2.92 -17.25
C ARG A 222 12.81 2.34 -16.02
N LEU A 223 13.57 1.90 -15.02
CA LEU A 223 13.02 1.35 -13.79
C LEU A 223 12.31 2.43 -12.98
N LEU A 224 12.96 3.58 -12.78
CA LEU A 224 12.39 4.69 -12.01
C LEU A 224 11.09 5.20 -12.65
N ASP A 225 11.06 5.38 -13.97
CA ASP A 225 9.86 5.82 -14.71
C ASP A 225 8.72 4.80 -14.66
N ALA A 226 9.02 3.52 -14.49
CA ALA A 226 7.99 2.48 -14.34
C ALA A 226 7.42 2.36 -12.91
N LEU A 227 8.14 2.83 -11.90
CA LEU A 227 7.77 2.70 -10.49
C LEU A 227 7.28 4.01 -9.86
N VAL A 228 7.44 5.13 -10.58
CA VAL A 228 7.11 6.47 -10.07
C VAL A 228 6.38 7.26 -11.16
N ALA A 229 5.12 7.56 -10.93
CA ALA A 229 4.35 8.44 -11.79
C ALA A 229 4.87 9.87 -11.65
N HIS A 230 5.26 10.49 -12.77
CA HIS A 230 5.73 11.86 -12.77
C HIS A 230 5.29 12.62 -14.02
N GLY A 231 5.40 13.94 -13.97
CA GLY A 231 5.02 14.83 -15.06
C GLY A 231 4.02 15.91 -14.65
N SER A 232 3.18 16.32 -15.59
CA SER A 232 2.03 17.18 -15.29
C SER A 232 0.97 16.43 -14.48
N ALA A 233 0.09 17.12 -13.78
CA ALA A 233 -0.98 16.50 -13.01
C ALA A 233 -1.83 15.54 -13.86
N LYS A 234 -2.14 15.92 -15.10
CA LYS A 234 -2.86 15.06 -16.05
C LYS A 234 -2.06 13.79 -16.37
N SER A 235 -0.76 13.91 -16.66
CA SER A 235 0.09 12.76 -16.94
C SER A 235 0.24 11.82 -15.75
N VAL A 236 0.34 12.37 -14.52
CA VAL A 236 0.38 11.56 -13.29
C VAL A 236 -0.92 10.77 -13.13
N VAL A 237 -2.07 11.41 -13.29
CA VAL A 237 -3.37 10.72 -13.19
C VAL A 237 -3.50 9.63 -14.25
N GLU A 238 -3.13 9.87 -15.51
CA GLU A 238 -3.13 8.86 -16.57
C GLU A 238 -2.28 7.63 -16.18
N GLN A 239 -1.10 7.84 -15.60
CA GLN A 239 -0.23 6.75 -15.14
C GLN A 239 -0.86 5.95 -13.98
N LEU A 240 -1.55 6.61 -13.03
CA LEU A 240 -2.26 5.93 -11.95
C LEU A 240 -3.46 5.11 -12.46
N ILE A 241 -4.20 5.64 -13.45
CA ILE A 241 -5.32 4.95 -14.09
C ILE A 241 -4.88 3.65 -14.77
N HIS A 242 -3.64 3.55 -15.28
CA HIS A 242 -3.15 2.29 -15.84
C HIS A 242 -3.19 1.11 -14.85
N HIS A 243 -3.10 1.36 -13.54
CA HIS A 243 -3.31 0.31 -12.54
C HIS A 243 -4.78 -0.11 -12.43
N ILE A 244 -5.70 0.85 -12.52
CA ILE A 244 -7.14 0.55 -12.54
C ILE A 244 -7.49 -0.28 -13.80
N ASP A 245 -7.00 0.14 -14.97
CA ASP A 245 -7.21 -0.57 -16.24
C ASP A 245 -6.57 -1.97 -16.23
N ALA A 246 -5.52 -2.15 -15.44
CA ALA A 246 -4.88 -3.44 -15.20
C ALA A 246 -5.60 -4.29 -14.15
N GLY A 247 -6.70 -3.80 -13.55
CA GLY A 247 -7.56 -4.55 -12.63
C GLY A 247 -7.37 -4.23 -11.15
N ALA A 248 -6.71 -3.13 -10.77
CA ALA A 248 -6.72 -2.67 -9.39
C ALA A 248 -8.12 -2.12 -9.02
N ASP A 249 -8.59 -2.42 -7.82
CA ASP A 249 -9.81 -1.83 -7.27
C ASP A 249 -9.52 -0.47 -6.61
N HIS A 250 -8.29 -0.30 -6.14
CA HIS A 250 -7.87 0.85 -5.38
C HIS A 250 -6.39 1.17 -5.66
N VAL A 251 -6.06 2.43 -5.89
CA VAL A 251 -4.69 2.91 -6.06
C VAL A 251 -4.31 3.82 -4.91
N VAL A 252 -3.18 3.53 -4.29
CA VAL A 252 -2.68 4.23 -3.11
C VAL A 252 -1.52 5.14 -3.52
N LEU A 253 -1.69 6.44 -3.42
CA LEU A 253 -0.69 7.43 -3.78
C LEU A 253 0.32 7.61 -2.66
N GLN A 254 1.60 7.34 -2.94
CA GLN A 254 2.71 7.74 -2.09
C GLN A 254 3.40 8.96 -2.72
N VAL A 255 3.00 10.14 -2.32
CA VAL A 255 3.56 11.40 -2.83
C VAL A 255 4.93 11.63 -2.21
N LEU A 256 5.94 11.87 -3.06
CA LEU A 256 7.33 12.07 -2.66
C LEU A 256 7.73 13.55 -2.61
N ASP A 257 6.86 14.45 -3.06
CA ASP A 257 7.09 15.89 -3.04
C ASP A 257 7.18 16.41 -1.60
N ASP A 258 8.00 17.45 -1.37
CA ASP A 258 8.18 18.08 -0.05
C ASP A 258 6.85 18.62 0.50
N ASP A 259 6.03 19.26 -0.35
CA ASP A 259 4.64 19.62 -0.03
C ASP A 259 3.67 18.61 -0.66
N SER A 260 3.59 17.45 -0.05
CA SER A 260 2.69 16.38 -0.51
C SER A 260 1.22 16.78 -0.50
N MET A 261 0.80 17.70 0.39
CA MET A 261 -0.59 18.17 0.41
C MET A 261 -0.92 19.06 -0.79
N ALA A 262 0.01 19.91 -1.25
CA ALA A 262 -0.18 20.70 -2.47
C ALA A 262 -0.36 19.80 -3.70
N THR A 263 0.45 18.74 -3.81
CA THR A 263 0.31 17.74 -4.87
C THR A 263 -1.04 17.03 -4.78
N LEU A 264 -1.46 16.57 -3.61
CA LEU A 264 -2.74 15.88 -3.42
C LEU A 264 -3.94 16.77 -3.74
N ARG A 265 -3.91 18.08 -3.37
CA ARG A 265 -4.93 19.08 -3.78
C ARG A 265 -5.01 19.23 -5.29
N THR A 266 -3.86 19.24 -5.95
CA THR A 266 -3.79 19.38 -7.41
C THR A 266 -4.33 18.17 -8.15
N LEU A 267 -4.09 16.96 -7.63
CA LEU A 267 -4.51 15.71 -8.27
C LEU A 267 -5.99 15.36 -8.01
N ALA A 268 -6.54 15.71 -6.84
CA ALA A 268 -7.87 15.30 -6.42
C ALA A 268 -8.98 15.55 -7.45
N PRO A 269 -9.16 16.75 -8.05
CA PRO A 269 -10.22 16.97 -9.01
C PRO A 269 -10.06 16.11 -10.26
N LEU A 270 -8.84 15.89 -10.75
CA LEU A 270 -8.58 15.09 -11.94
C LEU A 270 -8.80 13.59 -11.71
N LEU A 271 -8.53 13.11 -10.50
CA LEU A 271 -8.79 11.72 -10.10
C LEU A 271 -10.30 11.43 -10.06
N HIS A 272 -11.13 12.41 -9.65
CA HIS A 272 -12.58 12.26 -9.64
C HIS A 272 -13.19 12.31 -11.03
N GLU A 273 -12.68 13.15 -11.95
CA GLU A 273 -13.15 13.20 -13.33
C GLU A 273 -12.88 11.90 -14.10
N SER A 274 -11.88 11.13 -13.66
CA SER A 274 -11.47 9.87 -14.27
C SER A 274 -12.14 8.64 -13.64
N SER A 275 -13.13 8.84 -12.77
CA SER A 275 -13.78 7.81 -11.93
C SER A 275 -15.07 7.27 -12.53
#